data_69903185bfb2077693a47cf84a61be1b
#
_entry.id   69903185bfb2077693a47cf84a61be1b
#
_cell.length_a   1.000
_cell.length_b   1.000
_cell.length_c   1.000
_cell.angle_alpha   90.00
_cell.angle_beta   90.00
_cell.angle_gamma   90.00
#
_symmetry.space_group_name_H-M   'P 1'
#
loop_
_entity.id
_entity.type
_entity.pdbx_description
1 polymer ?
#
loop_
_entity_poly.entity_id
_entity_poly.type
_entity_poly.pdbx_seq_one_letter_code
_entity_poly.pdbx_strand_id
1 'polypeptide(L)'
;IIGAPNVGKSTLLNALLGEERAIVSDIQGTTRDTVEETLVLGSILFRFIDTAGMRQTDDTIESMGIERSRQAAQRAAVIIHLQDATQPIDILSQITDIQDKTIIQVYNKVDLLPSFKAEEHTIAISAKSGNILDLRNQLLEYAESQTNMRNAATISNTRHYEALLRAQEAILHVQEGLEQQLSGELLSMDLQDCLTALGEITGQITSQEVLNNIFSKFCIGK
;
A
#
# COMPACT_ATOMS: atom_id res chain seq x y z
N ILE A 1 13.09 -4.72 1.71
CA ILE A 1 13.79 -5.51 2.75
C ILE A 1 15.24 -5.70 2.32
N ILE A 2 16.18 -5.29 3.17
CA ILE A 2 17.64 -5.37 2.92
C ILE A 2 18.26 -6.24 4.01
N GLY A 3 19.25 -7.05 3.66
CA GLY A 3 19.99 -7.92 4.57
C GLY A 3 20.88 -8.91 3.83
N ALA A 4 21.83 -9.51 4.53
CA ALA A 4 22.77 -10.49 4.00
C ALA A 4 22.05 -11.70 3.34
N PRO A 5 22.74 -12.50 2.53
CA PRO A 5 22.19 -13.77 2.07
C PRO A 5 21.75 -14.64 3.25
N ASN A 6 20.69 -15.42 3.07
CA ASN A 6 20.17 -16.39 4.04
C ASN A 6 19.67 -15.84 5.39
N VAL A 7 19.53 -14.53 5.58
CA VAL A 7 18.93 -13.93 6.79
C VAL A 7 17.42 -14.15 6.91
N GLY A 8 16.78 -14.64 5.85
CA GLY A 8 15.35 -14.97 5.85
C GLY A 8 14.43 -13.93 5.20
N LYS A 9 14.93 -13.13 4.24
CA LYS A 9 14.13 -12.11 3.52
C LYS A 9 12.88 -12.69 2.85
N SER A 10 13.03 -13.78 2.10
CA SER A 10 11.92 -14.48 1.44
C SER A 10 10.93 -15.08 2.45
N THR A 11 11.45 -15.63 3.55
CA THR A 11 10.63 -16.19 4.62
C THR A 11 9.80 -15.10 5.30
N LEU A 12 10.41 -13.95 5.58
CA LEU A 12 9.72 -12.80 6.15
C LEU A 12 8.64 -12.26 5.21
N LEU A 13 8.96 -12.09 3.92
CA LEU A 13 7.98 -11.65 2.93
C LEU A 13 6.79 -12.62 2.86
N ASN A 14 7.06 -13.93 2.82
CA ASN A 14 6.00 -14.94 2.80
C ASN A 14 5.17 -14.94 4.10
N ALA A 15 5.79 -14.72 5.26
CA ALA A 15 5.08 -14.60 6.52
C ALA A 15 4.16 -13.37 6.54
N LEU A 16 4.63 -12.22 6.05
CA LEU A 16 3.82 -11.02 5.91
C LEU A 16 2.66 -11.21 4.95
N LEU A 17 2.88 -11.88 3.80
CA LEU A 17 1.84 -12.15 2.80
C LEU A 17 0.85 -13.23 3.23
N GLY A 18 1.27 -14.18 4.09
CA GLY A 18 0.46 -15.33 4.50
C GLY A 18 -0.59 -15.02 5.57
N GLU A 19 -0.39 -13.98 6.38
CA GLU A 19 -1.31 -13.62 7.47
C GLU A 19 -2.56 -12.85 6.99
N GLU A 20 -2.45 -12.11 5.89
CA GLU A 20 -3.60 -11.45 5.26
C GLU A 20 -3.65 -11.89 3.80
N ARG A 21 -4.79 -12.42 3.38
CA ARG A 21 -5.03 -12.75 1.96
C ARG A 21 -4.74 -11.50 1.14
N ALA A 22 -3.58 -11.49 0.48
CA ALA A 22 -3.26 -10.48 -0.50
C ALA A 22 -4.44 -10.38 -1.46
N ILE A 23 -5.06 -9.22 -1.54
CA ILE A 23 -5.88 -8.89 -2.70
C ILE A 23 -4.86 -8.75 -3.81
N VAL A 24 -4.56 -9.87 -4.47
CA VAL A 24 -3.77 -9.89 -5.69
C VAL A 24 -4.63 -9.17 -6.71
N SER A 25 -4.41 -7.88 -6.90
CA SER A 25 -4.92 -7.22 -8.09
C SER A 25 -4.03 -7.71 -9.23
N ASP A 26 -4.57 -8.62 -10.05
CA ASP A 26 -4.04 -8.92 -11.38
C ASP A 26 -4.15 -7.67 -12.27
N ILE A 27 -3.39 -6.65 -11.98
CA ILE A 27 -3.13 -5.59 -12.94
C ILE A 27 -2.03 -6.13 -13.85
N GLN A 28 -2.45 -6.93 -14.84
CA GLN A 28 -1.62 -7.26 -16.00
C GLN A 28 -1.26 -5.95 -16.71
N GLY A 29 0.00 -5.57 -16.68
CA GLY A 29 0.49 -4.52 -17.55
C GLY A 29 1.59 -3.65 -17.00
N THR A 30 2.70 -4.23 -16.51
CA THR A 30 3.98 -3.52 -16.50
C THR A 30 5.13 -4.51 -16.73
N THR A 31 5.88 -4.24 -17.76
CA THR A 31 7.18 -4.73 -18.22
C THR A 31 8.01 -5.58 -17.24
N ARG A 32 8.60 -6.60 -17.80
CA ARG A 32 9.40 -7.75 -17.33
C ARG A 32 10.55 -7.51 -16.32
N ASP A 33 10.73 -6.33 -15.71
CA ASP A 33 12.02 -6.02 -15.06
C ASP A 33 11.97 -5.76 -13.53
N THR A 34 10.80 -5.69 -12.88
CA THR A 34 10.71 -5.59 -11.41
C THR A 34 9.50 -6.34 -10.88
N VAL A 35 9.73 -7.44 -10.20
CA VAL A 35 8.67 -8.15 -9.47
C VAL A 35 8.44 -7.40 -8.16
N GLU A 36 7.32 -6.69 -8.08
CA GLU A 36 6.87 -6.00 -6.87
C GLU A 36 5.71 -6.80 -6.25
N GLU A 37 5.75 -6.99 -4.94
CA GLU A 37 4.66 -7.61 -4.18
C GLU A 37 3.93 -6.53 -3.40
N THR A 38 2.61 -6.66 -3.30
CA THR A 38 1.77 -5.75 -2.54
C THR A 38 1.06 -6.49 -1.41
N LEU A 39 0.92 -5.80 -0.29
CA LEU A 39 0.27 -6.31 0.92
C LEU A 39 -0.57 -5.20 1.53
N VAL A 40 -1.80 -5.53 1.92
CA VAL A 40 -2.66 -4.64 2.70
C VAL A 40 -2.49 -4.98 4.18
N LEU A 41 -1.94 -4.06 4.97
CA LEU A 41 -1.91 -4.16 6.43
C LEU A 41 -2.88 -3.12 7.00
N GLY A 42 -3.90 -3.58 7.72
CA GLY A 42 -4.99 -2.71 8.12
C GLY A 42 -5.70 -2.13 6.89
N SER A 43 -5.72 -0.80 6.77
CA SER A 43 -6.30 -0.10 5.60
C SER A 43 -5.22 0.47 4.66
N ILE A 44 -3.96 0.06 4.80
CA ILE A 44 -2.83 0.68 4.11
C ILE A 44 -2.19 -0.33 3.18
N LEU A 45 -1.99 0.08 1.91
CA LEU A 45 -1.31 -0.73 0.91
C LEU A 45 0.21 -0.51 1.00
N PHE A 46 0.93 -1.58 1.34
CA PHE A 46 2.39 -1.64 1.31
C PHE A 46 2.86 -2.30 0.02
N ARG A 47 3.87 -1.72 -0.59
CA ARG A 47 4.51 -2.25 -1.79
C ARG A 47 5.95 -2.63 -1.47
N PHE A 48 6.31 -3.89 -1.64
CA PHE A 48 7.67 -4.39 -1.48
C PHE A 48 8.42 -4.27 -2.79
N ILE A 49 9.57 -3.57 -2.75
CA ILE A 49 10.40 -3.30 -3.93
C ILE A 49 11.47 -4.38 -4.03
N ASP A 50 11.74 -4.85 -5.26
CA ASP A 50 12.77 -5.84 -5.59
C ASP A 50 12.58 -7.22 -4.93
N THR A 51 11.37 -7.75 -5.03
CA THR A 51 11.08 -9.10 -4.52
C THR A 51 11.75 -10.22 -5.33
N ALA A 52 12.20 -9.95 -6.55
CA ALA A 52 12.94 -10.92 -7.37
C ALA A 52 14.27 -11.33 -6.73
N GLY A 53 15.02 -10.38 -6.15
CA GLY A 53 16.23 -10.67 -5.38
C GLY A 53 15.97 -11.41 -4.07
N MET A 54 14.74 -11.37 -3.57
CA MET A 54 14.33 -12.09 -2.37
C MET A 54 13.95 -13.55 -2.65
N ARG A 55 13.56 -13.89 -3.89
CA ARG A 55 13.13 -15.25 -4.29
C ARG A 55 14.26 -16.13 -4.83
N GLN A 56 15.37 -15.53 -5.29
CA GLN A 56 16.53 -16.26 -5.78
C GLN A 56 17.48 -16.58 -4.63
N THR A 57 17.62 -17.86 -4.33
CA THR A 57 18.46 -18.40 -3.23
C THR A 57 19.86 -18.82 -3.70
N ASP A 58 20.31 -18.44 -4.89
CA ASP A 58 21.57 -18.93 -5.45
C ASP A 58 22.73 -17.95 -5.34
N ASP A 59 23.85 -18.50 -4.88
CA ASP A 59 25.15 -17.99 -4.48
C ASP A 59 25.97 -17.25 -5.58
N THR A 60 25.36 -16.62 -6.54
CA THR A 60 26.14 -15.95 -7.58
C THR A 60 25.96 -14.44 -7.56
N ILE A 61 27.04 -13.76 -7.20
CA ILE A 61 27.35 -12.35 -7.43
C ILE A 61 26.94 -11.42 -6.26
N GLU A 62 27.75 -11.45 -5.21
CA GLU A 62 27.69 -10.57 -4.03
C GLU A 62 27.68 -9.06 -4.42
N SER A 63 28.47 -8.67 -5.40
CA SER A 63 28.55 -7.27 -5.86
C SER A 63 27.30 -6.77 -6.57
N MET A 64 26.61 -7.62 -7.35
CA MET A 64 25.33 -7.28 -7.99
C MET A 64 24.19 -7.19 -6.96
N GLY A 65 24.28 -7.93 -5.86
CA GLY A 65 23.31 -7.87 -4.76
C GLY A 65 23.33 -6.54 -4.03
N ILE A 66 24.50 -5.97 -3.78
CA ILE A 66 24.65 -4.67 -3.09
C ILE A 66 24.11 -3.53 -3.95
N GLU A 67 24.43 -3.51 -5.25
CA GLU A 67 23.96 -2.47 -6.16
C GLU A 67 22.42 -2.49 -6.31
N ARG A 68 21.80 -3.68 -6.42
CA ARG A 68 20.34 -3.83 -6.42
C ARG A 68 19.72 -3.35 -5.11
N SER A 69 20.33 -3.73 -3.98
CA SER A 69 19.89 -3.29 -2.65
C SER A 69 19.96 -1.77 -2.52
N ARG A 70 21.00 -1.13 -3.09
CA ARG A 70 21.15 0.33 -3.13
C ARG A 70 20.03 0.98 -3.94
N GLN A 71 19.76 0.49 -5.14
CA GLN A 71 18.69 1.01 -6.00
C GLN A 71 17.31 0.83 -5.37
N ALA A 72 17.05 -0.31 -4.75
CA ALA A 72 15.82 -0.55 -4.02
C ALA A 72 15.68 0.39 -2.81
N ALA A 73 16.76 0.61 -2.05
CA ALA A 73 16.79 1.52 -0.91
C ALA A 73 16.47 2.96 -1.31
N GLN A 74 17.04 3.45 -2.41
CA GLN A 74 16.78 4.81 -2.93
C GLN A 74 15.31 5.04 -3.27
N ARG A 75 14.62 4.01 -3.79
CA ARG A 75 13.20 4.07 -4.16
C ARG A 75 12.25 3.85 -2.98
N ALA A 76 12.72 3.27 -1.88
CA ALA A 76 11.91 2.96 -0.72
C ALA A 76 11.70 4.19 0.17
N ALA A 77 10.55 4.27 0.84
CA ALA A 77 10.30 5.21 1.93
C ALA A 77 10.76 4.62 3.28
N VAL A 78 10.63 3.30 3.43
CA VAL A 78 11.03 2.55 4.62
C VAL A 78 11.98 1.43 4.21
N ILE A 79 13.04 1.24 4.97
CA ILE A 79 14.01 0.17 4.82
C ILE A 79 13.88 -0.77 6.01
N ILE A 80 13.51 -2.01 5.78
CA ILE A 80 13.62 -3.07 6.79
C ILE A 80 15.01 -3.66 6.66
N HIS A 81 15.90 -3.35 7.61
CA HIS A 81 17.23 -3.94 7.69
C HIS A 81 17.17 -5.25 8.48
N LEU A 82 17.15 -6.36 7.76
CA LEU A 82 17.00 -7.70 8.32
C LEU A 82 18.36 -8.33 8.57
N GLN A 83 18.62 -8.70 9.81
CA GLN A 83 19.84 -9.39 10.24
C GLN A 83 19.50 -10.75 10.84
N ASP A 84 20.43 -11.70 10.75
CA ASP A 84 20.35 -12.97 11.47
C ASP A 84 20.82 -12.77 12.90
N ALA A 85 19.97 -13.02 13.88
CA ALA A 85 20.33 -12.83 15.29
C ALA A 85 21.52 -13.71 15.73
N THR A 86 21.76 -14.84 15.05
CA THR A 86 22.88 -15.73 15.35
C THR A 86 24.23 -15.23 14.81
N GLN A 87 24.20 -14.45 13.71
CA GLN A 87 25.37 -13.90 13.03
C GLN A 87 25.00 -12.57 12.36
N PRO A 88 24.86 -11.49 13.13
CA PRO A 88 24.46 -10.20 12.58
C PRO A 88 25.54 -9.65 11.67
N ILE A 89 25.14 -9.27 10.46
CA ILE A 89 25.99 -8.64 9.45
C ILE A 89 25.35 -7.32 9.05
N ASP A 90 26.04 -6.23 9.26
CA ASP A 90 25.60 -4.90 8.84
C ASP A 90 25.93 -4.65 7.37
N ILE A 91 24.95 -4.84 6.50
CA ILE A 91 25.05 -4.47 5.06
C ILE A 91 24.66 -3.01 4.85
N LEU A 92 23.90 -2.42 5.78
CA LEU A 92 23.39 -1.07 5.61
C LEU A 92 24.51 -0.02 5.54
N SER A 93 25.61 -0.26 6.26
CA SER A 93 26.80 0.59 6.21
C SER A 93 27.46 0.71 4.83
N GLN A 94 27.15 -0.25 3.94
CA GLN A 94 27.67 -0.26 2.56
C GLN A 94 26.72 0.45 1.57
N ILE A 95 25.56 0.92 2.04
CA ILE A 95 24.54 1.58 1.21
C ILE A 95 24.57 3.08 1.49
N THR A 96 24.85 3.85 0.46
CA THR A 96 24.86 5.33 0.53
C THR A 96 23.50 5.92 0.16
N ASP A 97 23.30 7.20 0.48
CA ASP A 97 22.13 7.99 0.07
C ASP A 97 20.79 7.50 0.65
N ILE A 98 20.83 7.12 1.95
CA ILE A 98 19.66 6.66 2.71
C ILE A 98 19.40 7.47 3.98
N GLN A 99 20.04 8.64 4.15
CA GLN A 99 19.93 9.47 5.36
C GLN A 99 18.51 10.01 5.59
N ASP A 100 17.73 10.15 4.53
CA ASP A 100 16.33 10.60 4.55
C ASP A 100 15.30 9.46 4.71
N LYS A 101 15.78 8.22 4.83
CA LYS A 101 14.91 7.03 4.91
C LYS A 101 14.65 6.62 6.36
N THR A 102 13.44 6.13 6.61
CA THR A 102 13.15 5.45 7.87
C THR A 102 13.69 4.03 7.82
N ILE A 103 14.55 3.71 8.79
CA ILE A 103 15.19 2.41 8.91
C ILE A 103 14.60 1.67 10.10
N ILE A 104 14.08 0.47 9.88
CA ILE A 104 13.61 -0.45 10.91
C ILE A 104 14.63 -1.57 11.04
N GLN A 105 15.33 -1.61 12.17
CA GLN A 105 16.31 -2.65 12.47
C GLN A 105 15.62 -3.90 12.99
N VAL A 106 15.83 -5.04 12.31
CA VAL A 106 15.13 -6.29 12.61
C VAL A 106 16.13 -7.45 12.75
N TYR A 107 16.09 -8.13 13.88
CA TYR A 107 16.80 -9.39 14.09
C TYR A 107 15.86 -10.57 13.91
N ASN A 108 16.15 -11.39 12.92
CA ASN A 108 15.41 -12.61 12.60
C ASN A 108 16.07 -13.86 13.21
N LYS A 109 15.35 -14.95 13.24
CA LYS A 109 15.77 -16.26 13.77
C LYS A 109 16.05 -16.25 15.28
N VAL A 110 15.35 -15.40 16.02
CA VAL A 110 15.50 -15.35 17.49
C VAL A 110 15.02 -16.63 18.17
N ASP A 111 14.23 -17.46 17.48
CA ASP A 111 13.87 -18.81 17.92
C ASP A 111 15.08 -19.73 18.13
N LEU A 112 16.21 -19.44 17.49
CA LEU A 112 17.47 -20.17 17.68
C LEU A 112 18.29 -19.66 18.88
N LEU A 113 17.91 -18.52 19.48
CA LEU A 113 18.59 -17.86 20.58
C LEU A 113 17.62 -17.55 21.74
N PRO A 114 17.28 -18.51 22.61
CA PRO A 114 16.29 -18.30 23.67
C PRO A 114 16.61 -17.15 24.65
N SER A 115 17.86 -16.75 24.74
CA SER A 115 18.33 -15.65 25.59
C SER A 115 18.53 -14.34 24.83
N PHE A 116 18.13 -14.25 23.54
CA PHE A 116 18.26 -13.04 22.76
C PHE A 116 17.46 -11.88 23.40
N LYS A 117 18.11 -10.77 23.57
CA LYS A 117 17.47 -9.52 24.00
C LYS A 117 17.67 -8.51 22.89
N ALA A 118 16.58 -8.01 22.36
CA ALA A 118 16.61 -6.92 21.40
C ALA A 118 17.19 -5.65 22.07
N GLU A 119 18.02 -4.92 21.36
CA GLU A 119 18.47 -3.60 21.77
C GLU A 119 17.33 -2.58 21.66
N GLU A 120 17.51 -1.44 22.29
CA GLU A 120 16.55 -0.34 22.17
C GLU A 120 16.38 0.07 20.69
N HIS A 121 15.15 0.28 20.25
CA HIS A 121 14.79 0.59 18.85
C HIS A 121 15.05 -0.54 17.84
N THR A 122 15.23 -1.78 18.29
CA THR A 122 15.35 -2.94 17.40
C THR A 122 14.19 -3.92 17.60
N ILE A 123 13.82 -4.66 16.56
CA ILE A 123 12.74 -5.63 16.60
C ILE A 123 13.30 -7.04 16.46
N ALA A 124 12.86 -7.92 17.35
CA ALA A 124 13.21 -9.33 17.35
C ALA A 124 12.07 -10.17 16.78
N ILE A 125 12.34 -10.92 15.70
CA ILE A 125 11.33 -11.76 15.04
C ILE A 125 11.81 -13.18 14.83
N SER A 126 10.85 -14.08 14.61
CA SER A 126 11.08 -15.36 13.95
C SER A 126 10.12 -15.50 12.78
N ALA A 127 10.60 -15.15 11.58
CA ALA A 127 9.80 -15.25 10.38
C ALA A 127 9.34 -16.68 10.08
N LYS A 128 10.14 -17.69 10.49
CA LYS A 128 9.83 -19.10 10.31
C LYS A 128 8.66 -19.57 11.18
N SER A 129 8.53 -19.04 12.39
CA SER A 129 7.43 -19.39 13.30
C SER A 129 6.22 -18.45 13.18
N GLY A 130 6.27 -17.45 12.30
CA GLY A 130 5.21 -16.45 12.17
C GLY A 130 5.23 -15.36 13.26
N ASN A 131 6.22 -15.34 14.14
CA ASN A 131 6.33 -14.29 15.15
C ASN A 131 6.89 -12.99 14.52
N ILE A 132 6.00 -12.22 13.90
CA ILE A 132 6.31 -10.96 13.18
C ILE A 132 5.42 -9.78 13.62
N LEU A 133 4.65 -9.96 14.69
CA LEU A 133 3.64 -8.98 15.12
C LEU A 133 4.23 -7.60 15.43
N ASP A 134 5.39 -7.54 16.10
CA ASP A 134 6.02 -6.27 16.46
C ASP A 134 6.49 -5.50 15.21
N LEU A 135 7.01 -6.19 14.21
CA LEU A 135 7.37 -5.59 12.93
C LEU A 135 6.13 -5.06 12.19
N ARG A 136 5.05 -5.81 12.20
CA ARG A 136 3.78 -5.41 11.59
C ARG A 136 3.23 -4.14 12.25
N ASN A 137 3.22 -4.09 13.58
CA ASN A 137 2.77 -2.93 14.34
C ASN A 137 3.63 -1.69 14.02
N GLN A 138 4.95 -1.85 13.95
CA GLN A 138 5.86 -0.76 13.60
C GLN A 138 5.65 -0.22 12.18
N LEU A 139 5.35 -1.11 11.23
CA LEU A 139 5.00 -0.69 9.86
C LEU A 139 3.69 0.10 9.82
N LEU A 140 2.67 -0.33 10.55
CA LEU A 140 1.41 0.38 10.67
C LEU A 140 1.59 1.74 11.34
N GLU A 141 2.30 1.81 12.46
CA GLU A 141 2.60 3.04 13.17
C GLU A 141 3.34 4.06 12.27
N TYR A 142 4.33 3.59 11.52
CA TYR A 142 5.00 4.43 10.52
C TYR A 142 4.01 4.98 9.50
N ALA A 143 3.17 4.14 8.92
CA ALA A 143 2.23 4.56 7.88
C ALA A 143 1.16 5.52 8.42
N GLU A 144 0.68 5.30 9.63
CA GLU A 144 -0.24 6.21 10.32
C GLU A 144 0.41 7.56 10.61
N SER A 145 1.68 7.58 11.05
CA SER A 145 2.43 8.81 11.28
C SER A 145 2.57 9.63 10.00
N GLN A 146 2.85 8.98 8.86
CA GLN A 146 2.94 9.64 7.55
C GLN A 146 1.58 10.15 7.09
N THR A 147 0.52 9.42 7.38
CA THR A 147 -0.86 9.83 7.11
C THR A 147 -1.22 11.04 7.97
N ASN A 148 -0.88 11.04 9.25
CA ASN A 148 -1.11 12.17 10.15
C ASN A 148 -0.29 13.41 9.77
N MET A 149 0.93 13.28 9.31
CA MET A 149 1.74 14.38 8.78
C MET A 149 1.17 14.95 7.46
N ARG A 150 0.60 14.08 6.61
CA ARG A 150 -0.17 14.51 5.43
C ARG A 150 -1.56 15.03 5.80
N ASN A 151 -2.08 14.65 6.95
CA ASN A 151 -3.39 15.02 7.51
C ASN A 151 -3.41 16.43 8.14
N ALA A 152 -2.34 17.16 8.13
CA ALA A 152 -2.46 18.64 8.04
C ALA A 152 -3.17 19.04 6.71
N ALA A 153 -3.26 18.12 5.75
CA ALA A 153 -4.16 18.14 4.58
C ALA A 153 -5.45 17.29 4.76
N THR A 154 -5.75 16.77 5.95
CA THR A 154 -6.90 15.85 6.21
C THR A 154 -8.25 16.53 6.08
N ILE A 155 -8.30 17.85 6.04
CA ILE A 155 -9.52 18.57 5.64
C ILE A 155 -9.97 18.12 4.24
N SER A 156 -9.03 17.74 3.34
CA SER A 156 -9.37 17.24 2.02
C SER A 156 -9.96 15.82 2.05
N ASN A 157 -9.47 14.91 2.89
CA ASN A 157 -9.99 13.54 2.96
C ASN A 157 -11.39 13.46 3.58
N THR A 158 -11.67 14.21 4.65
CA THR A 158 -13.00 14.29 5.21
C THR A 158 -13.99 14.90 4.21
N ARG A 159 -13.59 15.95 3.49
CA ARG A 159 -14.40 16.53 2.42
C ARG A 159 -14.65 15.55 1.26
N HIS A 160 -13.64 14.78 0.86
CA HIS A 160 -13.83 13.73 -0.15
C HIS A 160 -14.75 12.61 0.34
N TYR A 161 -14.64 12.20 1.59
CA TYR A 161 -15.52 11.21 2.20
C TYR A 161 -16.98 11.71 2.24
N GLU A 162 -17.19 12.94 2.72
CA GLU A 162 -18.52 13.56 2.74
C GLU A 162 -19.10 13.74 1.33
N ALA A 163 -18.25 14.09 0.35
CA ALA A 163 -18.66 14.17 -1.05
C ALA A 163 -19.06 12.79 -1.61
N LEU A 164 -18.32 11.72 -1.27
CA LEU A 164 -18.69 10.35 -1.65
C LEU A 164 -20.00 9.90 -1.01
N LEU A 165 -20.25 10.21 0.25
CA LEU A 165 -21.52 9.90 0.90
C LEU A 165 -22.69 10.61 0.20
N ARG A 166 -22.56 11.89 -0.12
CA ARG A 166 -23.59 12.63 -0.87
C ARG A 166 -23.81 12.04 -2.26
N ALA A 167 -22.73 11.66 -2.95
CA ALA A 167 -22.85 11.01 -4.25
C ALA A 167 -23.56 9.65 -4.16
N GLN A 168 -23.28 8.87 -3.12
CA GLN A 168 -23.94 7.60 -2.85
C GLN A 168 -25.45 7.78 -2.57
N GLU A 169 -25.82 8.74 -1.73
CA GLU A 169 -27.21 9.08 -1.41
C GLU A 169 -27.98 9.49 -2.67
N ALA A 170 -27.40 10.39 -3.47
CA ALA A 170 -28.00 10.83 -4.73
C ALA A 170 -28.21 9.67 -5.72
N ILE A 171 -27.25 8.74 -5.86
CA ILE A 171 -27.40 7.60 -6.76
C ILE A 171 -28.44 6.59 -6.27
N LEU A 172 -28.63 6.45 -4.96
CA LEU A 172 -29.70 5.64 -4.37
C LEU A 172 -31.08 6.25 -4.69
N HIS A 173 -31.24 7.57 -4.60
CA HIS A 173 -32.47 8.26 -5.02
C HIS A 173 -32.78 8.03 -6.50
N VAL A 174 -31.74 8.05 -7.38
CA VAL A 174 -31.93 7.72 -8.79
C VAL A 174 -32.44 6.28 -8.96
N GLN A 175 -31.85 5.32 -8.23
CA GLN A 175 -32.29 3.92 -8.28
C GLN A 175 -33.76 3.77 -7.84
N GLU A 176 -34.12 4.34 -6.69
CA GLU A 176 -35.50 4.32 -6.19
C GLU A 176 -36.47 5.00 -7.15
N GLY A 177 -36.06 6.15 -7.72
CA GLY A 177 -36.86 6.87 -8.70
C GLY A 177 -37.10 6.08 -9.99
N LEU A 178 -36.11 5.31 -10.45
CA LEU A 178 -36.27 4.37 -11.58
C LEU A 178 -37.24 3.27 -11.26
N GLU A 179 -37.20 2.66 -10.08
CA GLU A 179 -38.14 1.63 -9.64
C GLU A 179 -39.56 2.16 -9.56
N GLN A 180 -39.71 3.44 -9.14
CA GLN A 180 -41.00 4.13 -9.06
C GLN A 180 -41.48 4.73 -10.39
N GLN A 181 -40.69 4.56 -11.47
CA GLN A 181 -40.97 5.11 -12.81
C GLN A 181 -41.17 6.65 -12.80
N LEU A 182 -40.39 7.35 -12.00
CA LEU A 182 -40.42 8.82 -11.94
C LEU A 182 -39.96 9.43 -13.28
N SER A 183 -40.39 10.69 -13.52
CA SER A 183 -40.05 11.40 -14.75
C SER A 183 -38.53 11.62 -14.86
N GLY A 184 -37.98 11.65 -16.08
CA GLY A 184 -36.55 11.89 -16.33
C GLY A 184 -36.07 13.25 -15.78
N GLU A 185 -36.95 14.23 -15.63
CA GLU A 185 -36.62 15.54 -15.03
C GLU A 185 -36.24 15.40 -13.55
N LEU A 186 -36.98 14.61 -12.78
CA LEU A 186 -36.68 14.36 -11.35
C LEU A 186 -35.40 13.56 -11.21
N LEU A 187 -35.22 12.50 -11.99
CA LEU A 187 -34.00 11.70 -12.00
C LEU A 187 -32.76 12.52 -12.41
N SER A 188 -32.95 13.55 -13.26
CA SER A 188 -31.85 14.41 -13.70
C SER A 188 -31.29 15.28 -12.56
N MET A 189 -32.13 15.68 -11.63
CA MET A 189 -31.69 16.46 -10.47
C MET A 189 -30.79 15.63 -9.56
N ASP A 190 -31.21 14.43 -9.21
CA ASP A 190 -30.41 13.52 -8.37
C ASP A 190 -29.09 13.12 -9.05
N LEU A 191 -29.10 12.88 -10.37
CA LEU A 191 -27.87 12.65 -11.14
C LEU A 191 -26.95 13.87 -11.11
N GLN A 192 -27.48 15.08 -11.19
CA GLN A 192 -26.70 16.30 -11.14
C GLN A 192 -26.05 16.49 -9.77
N ASP A 193 -26.75 16.17 -8.70
CA ASP A 193 -26.24 16.21 -7.34
C ASP A 193 -25.11 15.19 -7.15
N CYS A 194 -25.26 13.97 -7.68
CA CYS A 194 -24.21 12.96 -7.69
C CYS A 194 -22.96 13.45 -8.44
N LEU A 195 -23.13 13.99 -9.65
CA LEU A 195 -22.02 14.49 -10.46
C LEU A 195 -21.33 15.70 -9.81
N THR A 196 -22.08 16.56 -9.16
CA THR A 196 -21.53 17.73 -8.43
C THR A 196 -20.67 17.25 -7.25
N ALA A 197 -21.17 16.32 -6.47
CA ALA A 197 -20.43 15.76 -5.34
C ALA A 197 -19.12 15.07 -5.80
N LEU A 198 -19.16 14.30 -6.89
CA LEU A 198 -17.96 13.68 -7.47
C LEU A 198 -17.00 14.72 -8.07
N GLY A 199 -17.53 15.78 -8.65
CA GLY A 199 -16.75 16.92 -9.20
C GLY A 199 -15.94 17.65 -8.13
N GLU A 200 -16.45 17.75 -6.90
CA GLU A 200 -15.71 18.32 -5.76
C GLU A 200 -14.43 17.53 -5.42
N ILE A 201 -14.43 16.21 -5.66
CA ILE A 201 -13.27 15.34 -5.41
C ILE A 201 -12.21 15.50 -6.51
N THR A 202 -12.65 15.56 -7.76
CA THR A 202 -11.76 15.62 -8.92
C THR A 202 -11.28 17.04 -9.26
N GLY A 203 -11.89 18.05 -8.64
CA GLY A 203 -11.66 19.47 -8.97
C GLY A 203 -12.24 19.86 -10.34
N GLN A 204 -13.08 19.02 -10.93
CA GLN A 204 -13.75 19.30 -12.19
C GLN A 204 -15.11 19.95 -11.93
N ILE A 205 -15.34 21.09 -12.54
CA ILE A 205 -16.66 21.70 -12.61
C ILE A 205 -17.43 20.90 -13.66
N THR A 206 -18.47 20.17 -13.25
CA THR A 206 -19.33 19.41 -14.18
C THR A 206 -19.99 20.38 -15.15
N SER A 207 -19.60 20.29 -16.42
CA SER A 207 -20.23 21.11 -17.44
C SER A 207 -21.63 20.57 -17.78
N GLN A 208 -22.57 21.46 -18.01
CA GLN A 208 -23.93 21.16 -18.49
C GLN A 208 -23.93 20.25 -19.73
N GLU A 209 -22.83 20.22 -20.48
CA GLU A 209 -22.63 19.38 -21.66
C GLU A 209 -22.56 17.90 -21.35
N VAL A 210 -22.02 17.49 -20.20
CA VAL A 210 -21.95 16.07 -19.79
C VAL A 210 -23.36 15.54 -19.49
N LEU A 211 -24.18 16.34 -18.84
CA LEU A 211 -25.58 16.01 -18.57
C LEU A 211 -26.40 15.88 -19.87
N ASN A 212 -26.24 16.84 -20.77
CA ASN A 212 -26.91 16.81 -22.06
C ASN A 212 -26.53 15.57 -22.89
N ASN A 213 -25.29 15.10 -22.82
CA ASN A 213 -24.84 13.89 -23.49
C ASN A 213 -25.44 12.61 -22.87
N ILE A 214 -25.60 12.55 -21.56
CA ILE A 214 -26.23 11.42 -20.86
C ILE A 214 -27.70 11.33 -21.30
N PHE A 215 -28.44 12.44 -21.22
CA PHE A 215 -29.86 12.47 -21.55
C PHE A 215 -30.17 12.28 -23.04
N SER A 216 -29.27 12.72 -23.93
CA SER A 216 -29.45 12.49 -25.38
C SER A 216 -29.32 11.02 -25.79
N LYS A 217 -28.67 10.21 -24.98
CA LYS A 217 -28.50 8.75 -25.20
C LYS A 217 -29.57 7.90 -24.49
N PHE A 218 -30.23 8.43 -23.49
CA PHE A 218 -31.43 7.82 -22.91
C PHE A 218 -32.66 8.21 -23.76
N CYS A 219 -32.78 7.61 -24.93
CA CYS A 219 -34.07 7.56 -25.61
C CYS A 219 -35.04 6.77 -24.75
N ILE A 220 -35.73 7.45 -23.85
CA ILE A 220 -36.92 6.91 -23.20
C ILE A 220 -37.97 6.92 -24.28
N GLY A 221 -38.31 5.71 -24.72
CA GLY A 221 -39.25 5.43 -25.80
C GLY A 221 -40.56 6.17 -25.64
N LYS A 222 -41.04 6.58 -26.80
CA LYS A 222 -42.47 6.85 -27.02
C LYS A 222 -43.33 5.63 -26.70
#